data_67d06c0891e39bc4623b0fb1818807cc
#
_entry.id   67d06c0891e39bc4623b0fb1818807cc
#
_cell.length_a   1.000
_cell.length_b   1.000
_cell.length_c   1.000
_cell.angle_alpha   90.00
_cell.angle_beta   90.00
_cell.angle_gamma   90.00
#
_symmetry.space_group_name_H-M   'P 1'
#
loop_
_entity.id
_entity.type
_entity.pdbx_description
1 polymer ?
#
loop_
_entity_poly.entity_id
_entity_poly.type
_entity_poly.pdbx_seq_one_letter_code
_entity_poly.pdbx_strand_id
1 'polypeptide(L)'
;MKHFASILAAVVAAVSLSNVALAQEDSNAFKLPEQCSAADSASMGHSGMGQMSGGSSEGGMGAMMGMGNMDMDAMPEHVRENMQKMMQTMPAMHEGMMNENPNVAFACGMIAHHQGAIDMAEVMLEHGDDEQLRTLAETIIEAQKAEIADMTSWLAENAN
;
A
#
# COMPACT_ATOMS: atom_id res chain seq x y z
N MET A 1 62.85 -33.87 -33.25
CA MET A 1 61.76 -33.03 -33.82
C MET A 1 60.50 -33.76 -33.46
N LYS A 2 59.83 -33.33 -32.43
CA LYS A 2 58.60 -33.98 -31.90
C LYS A 2 57.46 -32.95 -31.92
N HIS A 3 56.49 -33.20 -32.79
CA HIS A 3 55.29 -32.36 -32.92
C HIS A 3 54.28 -32.74 -31.81
N PHE A 4 53.98 -31.79 -30.91
CA PHE A 4 52.87 -31.93 -29.98
C PHE A 4 51.63 -31.23 -30.59
N ALA A 5 50.67 -32.03 -30.97
CA ALA A 5 49.34 -31.56 -31.37
C ALA A 5 48.49 -31.32 -30.11
N SER A 6 48.17 -30.08 -29.83
CA SER A 6 47.22 -29.70 -28.77
C SER A 6 45.81 -29.78 -29.28
N ILE A 7 45.00 -30.68 -28.70
CA ILE A 7 43.59 -30.81 -28.93
C ILE A 7 42.87 -29.83 -27.99
N LEU A 8 42.26 -28.78 -28.54
CA LEU A 8 41.32 -27.91 -27.81
C LEU A 8 39.94 -28.58 -27.77
N ALA A 9 39.55 -29.01 -26.58
CA ALA A 9 38.17 -29.43 -26.34
C ALA A 9 37.34 -28.20 -26.01
N ALA A 10 36.40 -27.83 -26.91
CA ALA A 10 35.43 -26.78 -26.67
C ALA A 10 34.26 -27.35 -25.83
N VAL A 11 34.16 -26.92 -24.57
CA VAL A 11 33.00 -27.21 -23.73
C VAL A 11 31.92 -26.15 -24.02
N VAL A 12 30.88 -26.55 -24.74
CA VAL A 12 29.66 -25.71 -24.92
C VAL A 12 28.81 -25.89 -23.68
N ALA A 13 28.83 -24.92 -22.79
CA ALA A 13 27.91 -24.84 -21.67
C ALA A 13 26.58 -24.30 -22.20
N ALA A 14 25.58 -25.16 -22.27
CA ALA A 14 24.18 -24.76 -22.53
C ALA A 14 23.63 -24.06 -21.28
N VAL A 15 23.53 -22.74 -21.34
CA VAL A 15 22.84 -21.95 -20.30
C VAL A 15 21.34 -22.06 -20.59
N SER A 16 20.66 -22.89 -19.80
CA SER A 16 19.19 -22.95 -19.78
C SER A 16 18.67 -21.66 -19.14
N LEU A 17 18.15 -20.76 -19.97
CA LEU A 17 17.38 -19.59 -19.52
C LEU A 17 16.04 -20.10 -18.98
N SER A 18 15.99 -20.36 -17.69
CA SER A 18 14.73 -20.52 -16.99
C SER A 18 14.04 -19.14 -16.98
N ASN A 19 12.97 -19.00 -17.72
CA ASN A 19 12.03 -17.88 -17.61
C ASN A 19 11.40 -17.94 -16.21
N VAL A 20 12.00 -17.29 -15.24
CA VAL A 20 11.32 -16.92 -14.00
C VAL A 20 10.37 -15.80 -14.43
N ALA A 21 9.10 -16.15 -14.65
CA ALA A 21 8.03 -15.16 -14.67
C ALA A 21 8.05 -14.49 -13.29
N LEU A 22 8.66 -13.32 -13.21
CA LEU A 22 8.46 -12.41 -12.10
C LEU A 22 6.98 -12.04 -12.14
N ALA A 23 6.20 -12.66 -11.27
CA ALA A 23 4.93 -12.10 -10.86
C ALA A 23 5.29 -10.71 -10.34
N GLN A 24 4.95 -9.67 -11.09
CA GLN A 24 4.87 -8.31 -10.59
C GLN A 24 3.73 -8.35 -9.56
N GLU A 25 4.07 -8.66 -8.31
CA GLU A 25 3.25 -8.22 -7.21
C GLU A 25 3.25 -6.70 -7.31
N ASP A 26 2.06 -6.12 -7.36
CA ASP A 26 1.83 -4.69 -7.16
C ASP A 26 2.30 -4.36 -5.74
N SER A 27 3.62 -4.22 -5.58
CA SER A 27 4.31 -4.07 -4.29
C SER A 27 4.15 -2.66 -3.71
N ASN A 28 3.21 -1.88 -4.22
CA ASN A 28 2.99 -0.50 -3.81
C ASN A 28 1.68 -0.29 -3.03
N ALA A 29 0.92 -1.33 -2.75
CA ALA A 29 -0.26 -1.21 -1.90
C ALA A 29 0.18 -1.20 -0.43
N PHE A 30 -0.17 -0.15 0.30
CA PHE A 30 0.00 -0.10 1.75
C PHE A 30 -0.73 -1.28 2.41
N LYS A 31 -0.04 -2.00 3.30
CA LYS A 31 -0.62 -3.13 4.05
C LYS A 31 -0.46 -2.88 5.54
N LEU A 32 -1.54 -3.07 6.28
CA LEU A 32 -1.51 -3.09 7.74
C LEU A 32 -0.71 -4.30 8.26
N PRO A 33 -0.17 -4.23 9.49
CA PRO A 33 0.34 -5.39 10.21
C PRO A 33 -0.69 -6.52 10.29
N GLU A 34 -0.24 -7.79 10.33
CA GLU A 34 -1.13 -8.95 10.36
C GLU A 34 -2.12 -8.93 11.54
N GLN A 35 -1.71 -8.38 12.67
CA GLN A 35 -2.55 -8.21 13.86
C GLN A 35 -3.76 -7.30 13.63
N CYS A 36 -3.73 -6.49 12.58
CA CYS A 36 -4.84 -5.60 12.22
C CYS A 36 -5.92 -6.28 11.41
N SER A 37 -5.62 -7.43 10.81
CA SER A 37 -6.64 -8.23 10.14
C SER A 37 -7.65 -8.67 11.20
N ALA A 38 -8.92 -8.32 11.03
CA ALA A 38 -9.97 -8.82 11.91
C ALA A 38 -9.92 -10.35 11.88
N ALA A 39 -9.38 -10.96 12.92
CA ALA A 39 -9.49 -12.39 13.13
C ALA A 39 -10.99 -12.69 13.20
N ASP A 40 -11.49 -13.38 12.17
CA ASP A 40 -12.84 -13.91 12.10
C ASP A 40 -14.02 -12.94 12.19
N SER A 41 -14.10 -11.98 11.28
CA SER A 41 -15.39 -11.37 10.88
C SER A 41 -16.34 -12.39 10.23
N ALA A 42 -16.09 -13.68 10.45
CA ALA A 42 -16.91 -14.77 9.89
C ALA A 42 -18.28 -14.92 10.56
N SER A 43 -18.66 -14.09 11.53
CA SER A 43 -19.93 -14.23 12.25
C SER A 43 -20.86 -13.01 12.28
N MET A 44 -20.45 -11.87 11.79
CA MET A 44 -21.42 -10.78 11.58
C MET A 44 -21.99 -10.92 10.18
N GLY A 45 -23.09 -11.70 10.09
CA GLY A 45 -23.83 -11.92 8.87
C GLY A 45 -24.12 -10.62 8.13
N HIS A 46 -23.61 -10.49 6.93
CA HIS A 46 -24.04 -9.54 5.92
C HIS A 46 -25.46 -9.92 5.41
N SER A 47 -26.40 -10.12 6.36
CA SER A 47 -27.81 -10.33 6.07
C SER A 47 -28.54 -9.01 6.16
N GLY A 48 -28.33 -8.11 5.20
CA GLY A 48 -29.09 -6.87 5.23
C GLY A 48 -28.79 -5.81 4.18
N MET A 49 -27.92 -6.07 3.19
CA MET A 49 -27.91 -5.17 2.04
C MET A 49 -28.43 -5.91 0.81
N GLY A 50 -29.62 -5.45 0.40
CA GLY A 50 -30.42 -6.02 -0.66
C GLY A 50 -29.61 -6.28 -1.91
N GLN A 51 -29.85 -7.45 -2.45
CA GLN A 51 -29.46 -7.94 -3.75
C GLN A 51 -29.88 -6.96 -4.84
N MET A 52 -29.05 -6.00 -5.16
CA MET A 52 -29.12 -5.28 -6.44
C MET A 52 -28.35 -6.05 -7.48
N SER A 53 -29.08 -6.94 -8.13
CA SER A 53 -28.68 -7.70 -9.29
C SER A 53 -28.40 -6.75 -10.47
N GLY A 54 -27.22 -6.90 -11.06
CA GLY A 54 -27.01 -6.59 -12.48
C GLY A 54 -26.55 -5.18 -12.82
N GLY A 55 -25.22 -4.98 -12.89
CA GLY A 55 -24.60 -3.83 -13.53
C GLY A 55 -23.08 -3.82 -13.26
N SER A 56 -22.31 -3.98 -14.31
CA SER A 56 -20.84 -3.92 -14.43
C SER A 56 -20.11 -3.15 -13.32
N SER A 57 -19.18 -3.84 -12.68
CA SER A 57 -18.47 -3.49 -11.46
C SER A 57 -17.28 -2.54 -11.66
N GLU A 58 -17.49 -1.36 -12.21
CA GLU A 58 -16.46 -0.30 -12.28
C GLU A 58 -16.81 0.98 -11.50
N GLY A 59 -17.87 1.01 -10.72
CA GLY A 59 -18.35 2.24 -10.07
C GLY A 59 -18.50 2.22 -8.55
N GLY A 60 -18.20 1.12 -7.86
CA GLY A 60 -18.67 0.91 -6.48
C GLY A 60 -18.12 1.90 -5.43
N MET A 61 -16.84 2.15 -5.39
CA MET A 61 -16.19 2.98 -4.37
C MET A 61 -16.10 4.46 -4.78
N GLY A 62 -15.88 4.74 -6.06
CA GLY A 62 -15.85 6.09 -6.60
C GLY A 62 -17.21 6.82 -6.52
N ALA A 63 -18.32 6.09 -6.69
CA ALA A 63 -19.67 6.65 -6.58
C ALA A 63 -20.00 7.02 -5.13
N MET A 64 -19.53 6.28 -4.14
CA MET A 64 -19.79 6.54 -2.72
C MET A 64 -19.00 7.77 -2.20
N MET A 65 -17.89 8.13 -2.83
CA MET A 65 -17.09 9.32 -2.54
C MET A 65 -17.44 10.53 -3.42
N GLY A 66 -18.47 10.44 -4.26
CA GLY A 66 -18.83 11.54 -5.17
C GLY A 66 -17.88 11.70 -6.36
N MET A 67 -17.01 10.72 -6.60
CA MET A 67 -15.97 10.75 -7.64
C MET A 67 -16.43 10.16 -8.99
N GLY A 68 -17.68 9.74 -9.09
CA GLY A 68 -18.19 8.98 -10.24
C GLY A 68 -18.13 9.66 -11.62
N ASN A 69 -17.72 10.95 -11.68
CA ASN A 69 -17.60 11.73 -12.91
C ASN A 69 -16.37 12.64 -12.93
N MET A 70 -15.36 12.39 -12.07
CA MET A 70 -14.13 13.18 -12.08
C MET A 70 -13.20 12.67 -13.18
N ASP A 71 -12.84 13.55 -14.10
CA ASP A 71 -11.81 13.31 -15.10
C ASP A 71 -10.43 13.43 -14.41
N MET A 72 -9.88 12.29 -14.00
CA MET A 72 -8.57 12.23 -13.34
C MET A 72 -7.44 12.78 -14.23
N ASP A 73 -7.57 12.66 -15.55
CA ASP A 73 -6.55 13.13 -16.50
C ASP A 73 -6.54 14.66 -16.63
N ALA A 74 -7.65 15.31 -16.29
CA ALA A 74 -7.76 16.78 -16.27
C ALA A 74 -7.26 17.40 -14.96
N MET A 75 -6.94 16.61 -13.94
CA MET A 75 -6.48 17.12 -12.64
C MET A 75 -4.99 17.48 -12.66
N PRO A 76 -4.59 18.48 -11.85
CA PRO A 76 -3.18 18.70 -11.56
C PRO A 76 -2.53 17.43 -11.00
N GLU A 77 -1.26 17.22 -11.32
CA GLU A 77 -0.56 15.97 -10.98
C GLU A 77 -0.56 15.67 -9.47
N HIS A 78 -0.24 16.68 -8.65
CA HIS A 78 -0.27 16.53 -7.19
C HIS A 78 -1.65 16.16 -6.62
N VAL A 79 -2.74 16.62 -7.27
CA VAL A 79 -4.10 16.23 -6.85
C VAL A 79 -4.36 14.78 -7.17
N ARG A 80 -4.03 14.34 -8.38
CA ARG A 80 -4.17 12.94 -8.82
C ARG A 80 -3.37 11.99 -7.92
N GLU A 81 -2.12 12.36 -7.61
CA GLU A 81 -1.25 11.56 -6.76
C GLU A 81 -1.79 11.46 -5.32
N ASN A 82 -2.19 12.58 -4.70
CA ASN A 82 -2.83 12.57 -3.39
C ASN A 82 -4.07 11.66 -3.36
N MET A 83 -4.89 11.72 -4.40
CA MET A 83 -6.08 10.86 -4.48
C MET A 83 -5.72 9.39 -4.59
N GLN A 84 -4.72 9.02 -5.40
CA GLN A 84 -4.26 7.64 -5.54
C GLN A 84 -3.71 7.08 -4.22
N LYS A 85 -2.89 7.85 -3.51
CA LYS A 85 -2.35 7.48 -2.19
C LYS A 85 -3.48 7.34 -1.15
N MET A 86 -4.42 8.27 -1.13
CA MET A 86 -5.57 8.22 -0.22
C MET A 86 -6.48 7.01 -0.49
N MET A 87 -6.64 6.60 -1.74
CA MET A 87 -7.41 5.40 -2.09
C MET A 87 -6.78 4.10 -1.56
N GLN A 88 -5.50 4.10 -1.23
CA GLN A 88 -4.80 2.96 -0.63
C GLN A 88 -4.91 2.97 0.91
N THR A 89 -4.77 4.14 1.53
CA THR A 89 -4.72 4.26 3.00
C THR A 89 -6.10 4.32 3.66
N MET A 90 -7.11 4.90 3.01
CA MET A 90 -8.46 5.00 3.59
C MET A 90 -9.14 3.65 3.83
N PRO A 91 -9.11 2.68 2.90
CA PRO A 91 -9.66 1.35 3.17
C PRO A 91 -8.94 0.65 4.33
N ALA A 92 -7.62 0.75 4.39
CA ALA A 92 -6.82 0.18 5.47
C ALA A 92 -7.15 0.81 6.83
N MET A 93 -7.36 2.14 6.87
CA MET A 93 -7.78 2.83 8.09
C MET A 93 -9.17 2.34 8.55
N HIS A 94 -10.10 2.21 7.60
CA HIS A 94 -11.44 1.68 7.91
C HIS A 94 -11.36 0.25 8.45
N GLU A 95 -10.61 -0.63 7.79
CA GLU A 95 -10.40 -2.02 8.23
C GLU A 95 -9.81 -2.07 9.64
N GLY A 96 -8.73 -1.32 9.90
CA GLY A 96 -8.09 -1.27 11.21
C GLY A 96 -9.03 -0.84 12.34
N MET A 97 -9.86 0.18 12.09
CA MET A 97 -10.82 0.68 13.09
C MET A 97 -11.97 -0.29 13.40
N MET A 98 -12.22 -1.29 12.57
CA MET A 98 -13.29 -2.27 12.78
C MET A 98 -12.88 -3.43 13.70
N ASN A 99 -11.66 -3.45 14.24
CA ASN A 99 -11.23 -4.48 15.18
C ASN A 99 -12.05 -4.40 16.49
N GLU A 100 -12.45 -5.57 17.01
CA GLU A 100 -13.27 -5.65 18.25
C GLU A 100 -12.52 -5.18 19.50
N ASN A 101 -11.20 -5.32 19.52
CA ASN A 101 -10.38 -4.80 20.61
C ASN A 101 -10.08 -3.31 20.36
N PRO A 102 -10.54 -2.38 21.21
CA PRO A 102 -10.38 -0.95 21.00
C PRO A 102 -8.92 -0.48 20.97
N ASN A 103 -8.01 -1.17 21.64
CA ASN A 103 -6.58 -0.83 21.61
C ASN A 103 -5.96 -1.21 20.27
N VAL A 104 -6.33 -2.39 19.75
CA VAL A 104 -5.91 -2.84 18.40
C VAL A 104 -6.54 -1.95 17.33
N ALA A 105 -7.83 -1.65 17.44
CA ALA A 105 -8.54 -0.75 16.52
C ALA A 105 -7.87 0.61 16.44
N PHE A 106 -7.48 1.19 17.60
CA PHE A 106 -6.76 2.44 17.65
C PHE A 106 -5.40 2.35 16.95
N ALA A 107 -4.57 1.38 17.31
CA ALA A 107 -3.23 1.23 16.74
C ALA A 107 -3.29 1.01 15.22
N CYS A 108 -4.15 0.13 14.76
CA CYS A 108 -4.30 -0.19 13.33
C CYS A 108 -4.87 0.99 12.52
N GLY A 109 -5.89 1.66 13.03
CA GLY A 109 -6.45 2.84 12.40
C GLY A 109 -5.43 3.98 12.31
N MET A 110 -4.66 4.19 13.39
CA MET A 110 -3.63 5.24 13.43
C MET A 110 -2.43 4.94 12.54
N ILE A 111 -2.01 3.69 12.40
CA ILE A 111 -0.94 3.31 11.45
C ILE A 111 -1.32 3.72 10.03
N ALA A 112 -2.55 3.41 9.59
CA ALA A 112 -3.01 3.80 8.25
C ALA A 112 -3.20 5.32 8.11
N HIS A 113 -3.68 6.00 9.15
CA HIS A 113 -3.80 7.45 9.18
C HIS A 113 -2.44 8.15 9.06
N HIS A 114 -1.44 7.66 9.78
CA HIS A 114 -0.08 8.18 9.76
C HIS A 114 0.58 7.95 8.40
N GLN A 115 0.35 6.79 7.78
CA GLN A 115 0.81 6.58 6.41
C GLN A 115 0.21 7.58 5.44
N GLY A 116 -1.09 7.88 5.55
CA GLY A 116 -1.72 8.93 4.74
C GLY A 116 -1.11 10.32 4.96
N ALA A 117 -0.68 10.64 6.17
CA ALA A 117 0.03 11.90 6.45
C ALA A 117 1.42 11.94 5.82
N ILE A 118 2.16 10.81 5.86
CA ILE A 118 3.44 10.67 5.15
C ILE A 118 3.23 10.86 3.64
N ASP A 119 2.24 10.20 3.07
CA ASP A 119 1.93 10.26 1.64
C ASP A 119 1.66 11.70 1.17
N MET A 120 0.87 12.47 1.94
CA MET A 120 0.61 13.89 1.63
C MET A 120 1.86 14.75 1.78
N ALA A 121 2.72 14.47 2.77
CA ALA A 121 3.97 15.17 2.97
C ALA A 121 4.97 14.90 1.83
N GLU A 122 5.03 13.68 1.32
CA GLU A 122 5.84 13.32 0.15
C GLU A 122 5.39 14.09 -1.09
N VAL A 123 4.07 14.17 -1.35
CA VAL A 123 3.51 14.96 -2.46
C VAL A 123 3.86 16.45 -2.31
N MET A 124 3.82 16.99 -1.08
CA MET A 124 4.28 18.37 -0.83
C MET A 124 5.76 18.54 -1.16
N LEU A 125 6.63 17.58 -0.84
CA LEU A 125 8.06 17.63 -1.16
C LEU A 125 8.33 17.52 -2.66
N GLU A 126 7.49 16.82 -3.41
CA GLU A 126 7.65 16.65 -4.85
C GLU A 126 7.14 17.87 -5.63
N HIS A 127 6.00 18.41 -5.28
CA HIS A 127 5.29 19.42 -6.07
C HIS A 127 5.27 20.82 -5.47
N GLY A 128 5.50 20.95 -4.16
CA GLY A 128 5.46 22.25 -3.48
C GLY A 128 6.82 22.95 -3.48
N ASP A 129 6.80 24.28 -3.52
CA ASP A 129 7.99 25.13 -3.57
C ASP A 129 8.16 26.03 -2.33
N ASP A 130 7.18 26.06 -1.41
CA ASP A 130 7.27 26.82 -0.17
C ASP A 130 8.23 26.15 0.81
N GLU A 131 9.32 26.83 1.18
CA GLU A 131 10.38 26.27 2.01
C GLU A 131 9.90 25.92 3.43
N GLN A 132 8.99 26.71 4.00
CA GLN A 132 8.45 26.46 5.33
C GLN A 132 7.59 25.18 5.34
N LEU A 133 6.74 25.00 4.33
CA LEU A 133 5.91 23.81 4.19
C LEU A 133 6.74 22.56 3.85
N ARG A 134 7.80 22.69 3.07
CA ARG A 134 8.74 21.60 2.80
C ARG A 134 9.43 21.12 4.08
N THR A 135 9.94 22.05 4.90
CA THR A 135 10.54 21.72 6.21
C THR A 135 9.54 21.05 7.14
N LEU A 136 8.28 21.53 7.15
CA LEU A 136 7.21 20.90 7.92
C LEU A 136 6.92 19.48 7.42
N ALA A 137 6.86 19.26 6.12
CA ALA A 137 6.63 17.96 5.51
C ALA A 137 7.72 16.93 5.91
N GLU A 138 8.98 17.31 5.87
CA GLU A 138 10.11 16.48 6.35
C GLU A 138 9.94 16.10 7.83
N THR A 139 9.57 17.08 8.67
CA THR A 139 9.33 16.85 10.09
C THR A 139 8.15 15.89 10.33
N ILE A 140 7.07 16.03 9.55
CA ILE A 140 5.91 15.14 9.60
C ILE A 140 6.34 13.70 9.24
N ILE A 141 7.09 13.53 8.16
CA ILE A 141 7.54 12.20 7.72
C ILE A 141 8.34 11.51 8.82
N GLU A 142 9.29 12.19 9.46
CA GLU A 142 10.09 11.61 10.54
C GLU A 142 9.23 11.22 11.75
N ALA A 143 8.37 12.13 12.21
CA ALA A 143 7.52 11.89 13.38
C ALA A 143 6.55 10.73 13.13
N GLN A 144 5.87 10.73 11.98
CA GLN A 144 4.88 9.71 11.66
C GLN A 144 5.51 8.32 11.47
N LYS A 145 6.70 8.22 10.90
CA LYS A 145 7.44 6.95 10.80
C LYS A 145 7.81 6.39 12.18
N ALA A 146 8.22 7.23 13.11
CA ALA A 146 8.52 6.80 14.47
C ALA A 146 7.26 6.28 15.18
N GLU A 147 6.15 7.00 15.09
CA GLU A 147 4.89 6.61 15.71
C GLU A 147 4.30 5.32 15.10
N ILE A 148 4.43 5.11 13.78
CA ILE A 148 4.07 3.84 13.14
C ILE A 148 4.90 2.70 13.70
N ALA A 149 6.21 2.88 13.88
CA ALA A 149 7.09 1.86 14.43
C ALA A 149 6.70 1.49 15.86
N ASP A 150 6.39 2.49 16.70
CA ASP A 150 5.95 2.28 18.08
C ASP A 150 4.63 1.49 18.16
N MET A 151 3.63 1.88 17.35
CA MET A 151 2.36 1.17 17.28
C MET A 151 2.50 -0.25 16.75
N THR A 152 3.35 -0.46 15.74
CA THR A 152 3.63 -1.78 15.18
C THR A 152 4.30 -2.68 16.22
N SER A 153 5.26 -2.16 16.99
CA SER A 153 5.90 -2.88 18.08
C SER A 153 4.89 -3.26 19.16
N TRP A 154 4.04 -2.31 19.56
CA TRP A 154 2.98 -2.57 20.54
C TRP A 154 2.03 -3.69 20.07
N LEU A 155 1.61 -3.67 18.80
CA LEU A 155 0.77 -4.72 18.23
C LEU A 155 1.44 -6.09 18.29
N ALA A 156 2.72 -6.18 17.95
CA ALA A 156 3.48 -7.43 18.00
C ALA A 156 3.58 -8.01 19.42
N GLU A 157 3.58 -7.17 20.45
CA GLU A 157 3.69 -7.56 21.84
C GLU A 157 2.34 -7.88 22.50
N ASN A 158 1.25 -7.24 22.07
CA ASN A 158 -0.02 -7.20 22.79
C ASN A 158 -1.23 -7.74 22.01
N ALA A 159 -1.12 -7.97 20.71
CA ALA A 159 -2.24 -8.36 19.84
C ALA A 159 -2.01 -9.74 19.20
N ASN A 160 -1.65 -10.74 20.03
CA ASN A 160 -1.47 -12.15 19.62
C ASN A 160 -2.71 -12.97 19.88
#